data_3ea80a47d784e88da09c1ec13f33b073
#
_entry.id   3ea80a47d784e88da09c1ec13f33b073
#
_cell.length_a   1.000
_cell.length_b   1.000
_cell.length_c   1.000
_cell.angle_alpha   90.00
_cell.angle_beta   90.00
_cell.angle_gamma   90.00
#
_symmetry.space_group_name_H-M   'P 1'
#
loop_
_entity.id
_entity.type
_entity.pdbx_description
1 polymer ?
#
loop_
_entity_poly.entity_id
_entity_poly.type
_entity_poly.pdbx_seq_one_letter_code
_entity_poly.pdbx_strand_id
1 'polypeptide(L)'
;MDANRKTAYFALADVESKKSYSNLALNHHIICGKPGSPAFVRELVYGVLENKMLLDYLIDRIVPTGSAKIKTSDRIVLRMGIYQLEYMNSVPEYAAVNESVELAKRFCRGRQGFINASLRAFIKGKYAIGLPDRGDDEVRHLSVRYSYEPWIVELWLGQYNADFVEELLKAGNAAPDLVVRANSLKTTRDELVQRLAASGCVVEIGNLCDEAIHIKKGTALIDNNLYRGGMYSIQDEASMFVAAMLDPRPGDTVMDVCAAPGGKTMAIAERMGNTGRVVASDVYIRKLNLIEKEAKRLGISIVETRTWDATKVDSEMTEKADKVLVDAPCTGLGTVRRKPEIKYKKRTADMDSLPAKQLLILTASSKYVKPGGTLIYSTCTINPNENQKVTGEFLKRNPSFKKEEAIQLMPNVNGTDGFFICKMQRAEVLAGTGL
;
A
#
# COMPACT_ATOMS: atom_id res chain seq x y z
N MET A 1 19.31 -3.56 -27.77
CA MET A 1 18.81 -3.33 -26.38
C MET A 1 17.30 -3.20 -26.41
N ASP A 2 16.62 -4.06 -25.74
CA ASP A 2 15.14 -4.13 -25.68
C ASP A 2 14.56 -2.93 -24.91
N ALA A 3 13.51 -2.30 -25.46
CA ALA A 3 12.84 -1.13 -24.88
C ALA A 3 12.15 -1.45 -23.54
N ASN A 4 11.62 -2.66 -23.37
CA ASN A 4 10.96 -3.09 -22.14
C ASN A 4 11.97 -3.13 -20.98
N ARG A 5 13.12 -3.79 -21.18
CA ARG A 5 14.17 -3.92 -20.18
C ARG A 5 14.83 -2.58 -19.85
N LYS A 6 15.00 -1.72 -20.85
CA LYS A 6 15.47 -0.35 -20.63
C LYS A 6 14.52 0.45 -19.74
N THR A 7 13.21 0.36 -20.00
CA THR A 7 12.18 1.02 -19.19
C THR A 7 12.18 0.49 -17.74
N ALA A 8 12.29 -0.84 -17.58
CA ALA A 8 12.39 -1.47 -16.26
C ALA A 8 13.63 -1.01 -15.49
N TYR A 9 14.79 -0.94 -16.16
CA TYR A 9 16.03 -0.44 -15.55
C TYR A 9 15.87 0.98 -14.98
N PHE A 10 15.28 1.91 -15.74
CA PHE A 10 15.09 3.28 -15.26
C PHE A 10 14.11 3.37 -14.09
N ALA A 11 13.02 2.59 -14.13
CA ALA A 11 12.08 2.53 -13.02
C ALA A 11 12.76 2.03 -11.73
N LEU A 12 13.54 0.95 -11.82
CA LEU A 12 14.32 0.41 -10.70
C LEU A 12 15.39 1.39 -10.21
N ALA A 13 16.08 2.09 -11.12
CA ALA A 13 17.08 3.09 -10.76
C ALA A 13 16.47 4.27 -9.99
N ASP A 14 15.26 4.72 -10.37
CA ASP A 14 14.56 5.79 -9.65
C ASP A 14 14.09 5.34 -8.26
N VAL A 15 13.65 4.09 -8.10
CA VAL A 15 13.29 3.53 -6.79
C VAL A 15 14.52 3.44 -5.88
N GLU A 16 15.66 2.96 -6.41
CA GLU A 16 16.91 2.78 -5.63
C GLU A 16 17.56 4.12 -5.26
N SER A 17 17.69 5.06 -6.22
CA SER A 17 18.45 6.29 -6.05
C SER A 17 17.65 7.47 -5.55
N LYS A 18 16.41 7.64 -6.04
CA LYS A 18 15.53 8.76 -5.70
C LYS A 18 14.54 8.43 -4.58
N LYS A 19 14.53 7.18 -4.09
CA LYS A 19 13.56 6.68 -3.10
C LYS A 19 12.10 6.90 -3.54
N SER A 20 11.87 6.89 -4.86
CA SER A 20 10.55 7.03 -5.46
C SER A 20 9.67 5.84 -5.09
N TYR A 21 8.36 6.03 -5.00
CA TYR A 21 7.43 4.91 -4.93
C TYR A 21 7.44 4.14 -6.26
N SER A 22 7.45 2.81 -6.17
CA SER A 22 7.58 1.92 -7.33
C SER A 22 6.48 2.15 -8.38
N ASN A 23 5.24 2.32 -7.95
CA ASN A 23 4.10 2.59 -8.82
C ASN A 23 4.24 3.93 -9.58
N LEU A 24 4.76 4.97 -8.93
CA LEU A 24 4.97 6.28 -9.57
C LEU A 24 6.11 6.23 -10.57
N ALA A 25 7.26 5.65 -10.18
CA ALA A 25 8.41 5.47 -11.06
C ALA A 25 8.05 4.64 -12.29
N LEU A 26 7.37 3.51 -12.06
CA LEU A 26 6.96 2.59 -13.12
C LEU A 26 6.00 3.26 -14.13
N ASN A 27 4.95 3.92 -13.65
CA ASN A 27 4.00 4.62 -14.53
C ASN A 27 4.67 5.74 -15.32
N HIS A 28 5.53 6.54 -14.69
CA HIS A 28 6.30 7.57 -15.37
C HIS A 28 7.13 6.99 -16.53
N HIS A 29 7.91 5.94 -16.24
CA HIS A 29 8.80 5.35 -17.25
C HIS A 29 8.05 4.55 -18.33
N ILE A 30 6.88 3.97 -18.05
CA ILE A 30 6.02 3.36 -19.07
C ILE A 30 5.48 4.43 -20.03
N ILE A 31 5.00 5.56 -19.52
CA ILE A 31 4.47 6.66 -20.34
C ILE A 31 5.59 7.25 -21.22
N CYS A 32 6.74 7.57 -20.62
CA CYS A 32 7.86 8.19 -21.35
C CYS A 32 8.60 7.23 -22.26
N GLY A 33 8.77 5.97 -21.85
CA GLY A 33 9.55 4.96 -22.56
C GLY A 33 8.80 4.23 -23.66
N LYS A 34 7.46 4.26 -23.63
CA LYS A 34 6.57 3.57 -24.57
C LYS A 34 7.03 2.14 -24.90
N PRO A 35 7.20 1.27 -23.88
CA PRO A 35 7.65 -0.11 -24.09
C PRO A 35 6.63 -0.89 -24.92
N GLY A 36 7.12 -1.89 -25.70
CA GLY A 36 6.25 -2.76 -26.48
C GLY A 36 5.32 -3.64 -25.64
N SER A 37 5.74 -3.95 -24.38
CA SER A 37 4.95 -4.73 -23.43
C SER A 37 5.00 -4.08 -22.03
N PRO A 38 4.05 -3.22 -21.69
CA PRO A 38 3.93 -2.68 -20.33
C PRO A 38 3.74 -3.76 -19.25
N ALA A 39 3.11 -4.89 -19.57
CA ALA A 39 2.92 -6.02 -18.66
C ALA A 39 4.27 -6.66 -18.30
N PHE A 40 5.13 -6.93 -19.26
CA PHE A 40 6.49 -7.42 -19.03
C PHE A 40 7.31 -6.47 -18.15
N VAL A 41 7.22 -5.15 -18.40
CA VAL A 41 7.92 -4.15 -17.59
C VAL A 41 7.44 -4.18 -16.13
N ARG A 42 6.12 -4.28 -15.91
CA ARG A 42 5.53 -4.39 -14.56
C ARG A 42 6.01 -5.64 -13.84
N GLU A 43 5.91 -6.79 -14.49
CA GLU A 43 6.36 -8.08 -13.95
C GLU A 43 7.85 -8.03 -13.54
N LEU A 44 8.72 -7.52 -14.43
CA LEU A 44 10.14 -7.43 -14.17
C LEU A 44 10.47 -6.45 -13.02
N VAL A 45 9.84 -5.28 -12.97
CA VAL A 45 10.09 -4.28 -11.93
C VAL A 45 9.58 -4.74 -10.57
N TYR A 46 8.33 -5.18 -10.50
CA TYR A 46 7.76 -5.66 -9.23
C TYR A 46 8.45 -6.92 -8.75
N GLY A 47 8.71 -7.88 -9.64
CA GLY A 47 9.38 -9.11 -9.27
C GLY A 47 10.81 -8.90 -8.75
N VAL A 48 11.57 -7.98 -9.34
CA VAL A 48 12.89 -7.59 -8.80
C VAL A 48 12.75 -6.93 -7.42
N LEU A 49 11.76 -6.07 -7.22
CA LEU A 49 11.52 -5.41 -5.94
C LEU A 49 11.02 -6.40 -4.88
N GLU A 50 10.11 -7.29 -5.24
CA GLU A 50 9.57 -8.31 -4.33
C GLU A 50 10.63 -9.31 -3.85
N ASN A 51 11.61 -9.61 -4.69
CA ASN A 51 12.65 -10.59 -4.41
C ASN A 51 14.05 -9.99 -4.17
N LYS A 52 14.13 -8.70 -3.88
CA LYS A 52 15.40 -7.97 -3.86
C LYS A 52 16.47 -8.58 -2.95
N MET A 53 16.14 -8.97 -1.72
CA MET A 53 17.12 -9.56 -0.78
C MET A 53 17.53 -10.97 -1.20
N LEU A 54 16.60 -11.75 -1.72
CA LEU A 54 16.91 -13.06 -2.29
C LEU A 54 17.86 -12.91 -3.50
N LEU A 55 17.56 -11.98 -4.39
CA LEU A 55 18.42 -11.71 -5.55
C LEU A 55 19.81 -11.22 -5.12
N ASP A 56 19.91 -10.37 -4.10
CA ASP A 56 21.21 -9.95 -3.54
C ASP A 56 21.95 -11.14 -2.90
N TYR A 57 21.25 -12.00 -2.17
CA TYR A 57 21.82 -13.23 -1.61
C TYR A 57 22.39 -14.15 -2.70
N LEU A 58 21.67 -14.33 -3.80
CA LEU A 58 22.15 -15.10 -4.96
C LEU A 58 23.37 -14.44 -5.61
N ILE A 59 23.36 -13.11 -5.76
CA ILE A 59 24.54 -12.35 -6.25
C ILE A 59 25.74 -12.58 -5.34
N ASP A 60 25.57 -12.54 -4.02
CA ASP A 60 26.64 -12.75 -3.03
C ASP A 60 27.31 -14.13 -3.15
N ARG A 61 26.60 -15.12 -3.66
CA ARG A 61 27.11 -16.49 -3.87
C ARG A 61 27.88 -16.68 -5.17
N ILE A 62 27.63 -15.83 -6.16
CA ILE A 62 28.26 -15.93 -7.49
C ILE A 62 29.30 -14.84 -7.75
N VAL A 63 29.28 -13.73 -6.99
CA VAL A 63 30.20 -12.62 -7.12
C VAL A 63 31.14 -12.57 -5.92
N PRO A 64 32.45 -12.81 -6.09
CA PRO A 64 33.40 -12.89 -4.96
C PRO A 64 33.43 -11.65 -4.06
N THR A 65 33.16 -10.47 -4.62
CA THR A 65 33.14 -9.19 -3.86
C THR A 65 31.81 -8.94 -3.16
N GLY A 66 30.76 -9.72 -3.44
CA GLY A 66 29.42 -9.57 -2.92
C GLY A 66 28.64 -8.38 -3.52
N SER A 67 27.31 -8.43 -3.37
CA SER A 67 26.36 -7.45 -3.93
C SER A 67 26.56 -6.04 -3.36
N ALA A 68 26.96 -5.93 -2.09
CA ALA A 68 27.14 -4.65 -1.39
C ALA A 68 28.33 -3.82 -1.95
N LYS A 69 29.33 -4.47 -2.54
CA LYS A 69 30.56 -3.82 -3.06
C LYS A 69 30.48 -3.46 -4.54
N ILE A 70 29.43 -3.89 -5.26
CA ILE A 70 29.26 -3.52 -6.67
C ILE A 70 28.40 -2.26 -6.81
N LYS A 71 28.60 -1.54 -7.93
CA LYS A 71 27.85 -0.30 -8.20
C LYS A 71 26.35 -0.60 -8.31
N THR A 72 25.52 0.37 -7.93
CA THR A 72 24.08 0.26 -8.01
C THR A 72 23.57 -0.09 -9.41
N SER A 73 24.18 0.48 -10.47
CA SER A 73 23.83 0.14 -11.85
C SER A 73 24.05 -1.34 -12.18
N ASP A 74 25.22 -1.88 -11.77
CA ASP A 74 25.58 -3.27 -12.03
C ASP A 74 24.64 -4.22 -11.25
N ARG A 75 24.36 -3.87 -10.00
CA ARG A 75 23.46 -4.62 -9.11
C ARG A 75 22.04 -4.68 -9.66
N ILE A 76 21.50 -3.56 -10.18
CA ILE A 76 20.18 -3.53 -10.82
C ILE A 76 20.16 -4.46 -12.03
N VAL A 77 21.18 -4.40 -12.90
CA VAL A 77 21.25 -5.26 -14.10
C VAL A 77 21.38 -6.74 -13.71
N LEU A 78 22.17 -7.08 -12.69
CA LEU A 78 22.28 -8.46 -12.19
C LEU A 78 20.96 -8.95 -11.60
N ARG A 79 20.29 -8.16 -10.76
CA ARG A 79 18.95 -8.52 -10.23
C ARG A 79 17.95 -8.78 -11.34
N MET A 80 17.89 -7.90 -12.35
CA MET A 80 17.01 -8.07 -13.51
C MET A 80 17.36 -9.34 -14.30
N GLY A 81 18.64 -9.63 -14.50
CA GLY A 81 19.10 -10.83 -15.19
C GLY A 81 18.73 -12.12 -14.43
N ILE A 82 19.06 -12.18 -13.14
CA ILE A 82 18.76 -13.34 -12.29
C ILE A 82 17.26 -13.56 -12.15
N TYR A 83 16.46 -12.47 -11.95
CA TYR A 83 15.01 -12.57 -11.88
C TYR A 83 14.40 -13.19 -13.14
N GLN A 84 14.85 -12.77 -14.33
CA GLN A 84 14.41 -13.36 -15.59
C GLN A 84 14.78 -14.83 -15.71
N LEU A 85 15.99 -15.20 -15.30
CA LEU A 85 16.49 -16.58 -15.36
C LEU A 85 15.78 -17.53 -14.38
N GLU A 86 15.26 -17.00 -13.27
CA GLU A 86 14.68 -17.82 -12.20
C GLU A 86 13.14 -17.87 -12.26
N TYR A 87 12.49 -16.75 -12.63
CA TYR A 87 11.05 -16.60 -12.49
C TYR A 87 10.29 -16.35 -13.79
N MET A 88 10.96 -15.90 -14.86
CA MET A 88 10.27 -15.59 -16.13
C MET A 88 10.43 -16.71 -17.15
N ASN A 89 9.66 -17.77 -17.01
CA ASN A 89 9.72 -18.97 -17.89
C ASN A 89 9.53 -18.66 -19.38
N SER A 90 8.88 -17.55 -19.73
CA SER A 90 8.70 -17.08 -21.11
C SER A 90 9.96 -16.44 -21.70
N VAL A 91 11.01 -16.19 -20.91
CA VAL A 91 12.25 -15.56 -21.32
C VAL A 91 13.35 -16.65 -21.46
N PRO A 92 13.83 -16.93 -22.70
CA PRO A 92 14.94 -17.86 -22.87
C PRO A 92 16.21 -17.38 -22.15
N GLU A 93 16.99 -18.30 -21.57
CA GLU A 93 18.22 -17.98 -20.82
C GLU A 93 19.19 -17.11 -21.63
N TYR A 94 19.39 -17.41 -22.92
CA TYR A 94 20.27 -16.63 -23.78
C TYR A 94 19.79 -15.20 -23.96
N ALA A 95 18.46 -14.97 -23.99
CA ALA A 95 17.88 -13.64 -24.16
C ALA A 95 18.05 -12.83 -22.85
N ALA A 96 17.83 -13.45 -21.67
CA ALA A 96 18.07 -12.80 -20.40
C ALA A 96 19.53 -12.34 -20.24
N VAL A 97 20.49 -13.19 -20.61
CA VAL A 97 21.92 -12.87 -20.54
C VAL A 97 22.30 -11.79 -21.55
N ASN A 98 21.93 -11.95 -22.83
CA ASN A 98 22.32 -11.01 -23.89
C ASN A 98 21.76 -9.61 -23.64
N GLU A 99 20.49 -9.49 -23.28
CA GLU A 99 19.88 -8.18 -23.00
C GLU A 99 20.44 -7.52 -21.73
N SER A 100 20.83 -8.31 -20.72
CA SER A 100 21.54 -7.80 -19.55
C SER A 100 22.91 -7.26 -19.91
N VAL A 101 23.63 -7.91 -20.82
CA VAL A 101 24.91 -7.43 -21.36
C VAL A 101 24.74 -6.14 -22.17
N GLU A 102 23.69 -6.03 -22.98
CA GLU A 102 23.36 -4.81 -23.73
C GLU A 102 23.03 -3.63 -22.79
N LEU A 103 22.27 -3.87 -21.71
CA LEU A 103 22.04 -2.88 -20.66
C LEU A 103 23.37 -2.45 -20.01
N ALA A 104 24.26 -3.41 -19.70
CA ALA A 104 25.54 -3.14 -19.07
C ALA A 104 26.47 -2.32 -19.94
N LYS A 105 26.52 -2.55 -21.26
CA LYS A 105 27.29 -1.72 -22.21
C LYS A 105 26.93 -0.25 -22.07
N ARG A 106 25.66 0.06 -21.83
CA ARG A 106 25.16 1.43 -21.79
C ARG A 106 25.22 2.06 -20.40
N PHE A 107 24.89 1.30 -19.37
CA PHE A 107 24.69 1.85 -18.01
C PHE A 107 25.74 1.44 -16.99
N CYS A 108 26.60 0.44 -17.29
CA CYS A 108 27.58 -0.11 -16.35
C CYS A 108 29.05 0.16 -16.75
N ARG A 109 29.32 1.15 -17.59
CA ARG A 109 30.67 1.66 -17.96
C ARG A 109 31.77 0.58 -18.05
N GLY A 110 31.73 -0.26 -19.09
CA GLY A 110 32.76 -1.27 -19.33
C GLY A 110 32.62 -2.56 -18.51
N ARG A 111 31.53 -2.73 -17.76
CA ARG A 111 31.29 -3.90 -16.92
C ARG A 111 30.51 -5.05 -17.60
N GLN A 112 30.30 -4.99 -18.91
CA GLN A 112 29.55 -6.02 -19.67
C GLN A 112 30.13 -7.41 -19.54
N GLY A 113 31.45 -7.54 -19.53
CA GLY A 113 32.13 -8.83 -19.30
C GLY A 113 31.86 -9.40 -17.90
N PHE A 114 31.88 -8.55 -16.89
CA PHE A 114 31.54 -8.93 -15.51
C PHE A 114 30.09 -9.39 -15.41
N ILE A 115 29.11 -8.66 -15.98
CA ILE A 115 27.69 -9.05 -15.98
C ILE A 115 27.49 -10.40 -16.67
N ASN A 116 28.10 -10.58 -17.87
CA ASN A 116 28.01 -11.84 -18.58
C ASN A 116 28.58 -13.02 -17.77
N ALA A 117 29.78 -12.85 -17.20
CA ALA A 117 30.41 -13.89 -16.38
C ALA A 117 29.58 -14.25 -15.15
N SER A 118 29.03 -13.25 -14.44
CA SER A 118 28.20 -13.45 -13.26
C SER A 118 26.90 -14.19 -13.60
N LEU A 119 26.18 -13.83 -14.66
CA LEU A 119 24.93 -14.51 -15.06
C LEU A 119 25.18 -15.93 -15.55
N ARG A 120 26.30 -16.18 -16.26
CA ARG A 120 26.70 -17.54 -16.65
C ARG A 120 27.11 -18.40 -15.44
N ALA A 121 27.79 -17.81 -14.45
CA ALA A 121 28.08 -18.49 -13.19
C ALA A 121 26.79 -18.85 -12.44
N PHE A 122 25.80 -17.95 -12.42
CA PHE A 122 24.48 -18.25 -11.86
C PHE A 122 23.81 -19.43 -12.55
N ILE A 123 23.70 -19.43 -13.88
CA ILE A 123 23.08 -20.55 -14.64
C ILE A 123 23.75 -21.88 -14.31
N LYS A 124 25.10 -21.90 -14.22
CA LYS A 124 25.86 -23.12 -13.91
C LYS A 124 25.66 -23.60 -12.48
N GLY A 125 25.51 -22.70 -11.51
CA GLY A 125 25.53 -22.99 -10.08
C GLY A 125 24.18 -22.88 -9.36
N LYS A 126 23.12 -22.41 -9.99
CA LYS A 126 21.86 -22.06 -9.31
C LYS A 126 21.25 -23.16 -8.45
N TYR A 127 21.33 -24.41 -8.88
CA TYR A 127 20.79 -25.55 -8.14
C TYR A 127 21.62 -25.97 -6.92
N ALA A 128 22.85 -25.47 -6.77
CA ALA A 128 23.70 -25.70 -5.61
C ALA A 128 23.60 -24.58 -4.54
N ILE A 129 22.89 -23.50 -4.84
CA ILE A 129 22.74 -22.37 -3.90
C ILE A 129 21.54 -22.66 -2.99
N GLY A 130 21.80 -23.16 -1.77
CA GLY A 130 20.78 -23.30 -0.72
C GLY A 130 20.46 -21.96 -0.05
N LEU A 131 19.25 -21.84 0.50
CA LEU A 131 18.88 -20.74 1.42
C LEU A 131 19.65 -20.88 2.74
N PRO A 132 19.74 -19.82 3.57
CA PRO A 132 20.22 -19.94 4.95
C PRO A 132 19.46 -21.05 5.69
N ASP A 133 20.15 -21.82 6.54
CA ASP A 133 19.48 -22.86 7.31
C ASP A 133 18.49 -22.23 8.30
N ARG A 134 17.26 -22.77 8.34
CA ARG A 134 16.20 -22.25 9.20
C ARG A 134 16.48 -22.57 10.68
N GLY A 135 17.12 -23.72 10.94
CA GLY A 135 17.45 -24.16 12.31
C GLY A 135 18.52 -23.30 12.96
N ASP A 136 19.45 -22.76 12.15
CA ASP A 136 20.52 -21.90 12.63
C ASP A 136 20.04 -20.45 12.89
N ASP A 137 19.22 -19.91 11.97
CA ASP A 137 18.73 -18.52 12.04
C ASP A 137 17.42 -18.38 11.25
N GLU A 138 16.29 -18.54 11.96
CA GLU A 138 14.96 -18.46 11.37
C GLU A 138 14.66 -17.04 10.79
N VAL A 139 15.07 -15.99 11.48
CA VAL A 139 14.88 -14.60 11.02
C VAL A 139 15.58 -14.39 9.69
N ARG A 140 16.84 -14.81 9.60
CA ARG A 140 17.63 -14.70 8.37
C ARG A 140 17.06 -15.56 7.25
N HIS A 141 16.64 -16.79 7.55
CA HIS A 141 16.00 -17.67 6.57
C HIS A 141 14.77 -17.00 5.94
N LEU A 142 13.83 -16.56 6.77
CA LEU A 142 12.59 -15.91 6.33
C LEU A 142 12.86 -14.56 5.63
N SER A 143 13.81 -13.78 6.15
CA SER A 143 14.22 -12.50 5.56
C SER A 143 14.74 -12.65 4.15
N VAL A 144 15.63 -13.61 3.93
CA VAL A 144 16.21 -13.89 2.60
C VAL A 144 15.14 -14.47 1.67
N ARG A 145 14.42 -15.51 2.13
CA ARG A 145 13.45 -16.24 1.33
C ARG A 145 12.33 -15.36 0.80
N TYR A 146 11.77 -14.49 1.66
CA TYR A 146 10.64 -13.63 1.34
C TYR A 146 11.02 -12.18 1.09
N SER A 147 12.30 -11.86 1.17
CA SER A 147 12.85 -10.53 0.92
C SER A 147 12.25 -9.44 1.81
N TYR A 148 12.26 -9.65 3.12
CA TYR A 148 11.89 -8.65 4.13
C TYR A 148 13.08 -8.29 5.00
N GLU A 149 13.24 -7.01 5.36
CA GLU A 149 14.27 -6.59 6.33
C GLU A 149 14.12 -7.39 7.65
N PRO A 150 15.22 -7.85 8.28
CA PRO A 150 15.17 -8.70 9.48
C PRO A 150 14.30 -8.13 10.59
N TRP A 151 14.35 -6.82 10.83
CA TRP A 151 13.56 -6.18 11.88
C TRP A 151 12.03 -6.32 11.70
N ILE A 152 11.55 -6.48 10.44
CA ILE A 152 10.12 -6.71 10.15
C ILE A 152 9.76 -8.15 10.52
N VAL A 153 10.61 -9.09 10.17
CA VAL A 153 10.43 -10.51 10.52
C VAL A 153 10.46 -10.69 12.04
N GLU A 154 11.44 -10.09 12.72
CA GLU A 154 11.54 -10.07 14.19
C GLU A 154 10.29 -9.46 14.85
N LEU A 155 9.80 -8.33 14.31
CA LEU A 155 8.60 -7.66 14.81
C LEU A 155 7.38 -8.61 14.77
N TRP A 156 7.23 -9.39 13.70
CA TRP A 156 6.08 -10.28 13.55
C TRP A 156 6.27 -11.61 14.29
N LEU A 157 7.47 -12.18 14.34
CA LEU A 157 7.78 -13.37 15.16
C LEU A 157 7.60 -13.09 16.67
N GLY A 158 7.80 -11.85 17.09
CA GLY A 158 7.50 -11.42 18.46
C GLY A 158 6.00 -11.37 18.82
N GLN A 159 5.10 -11.56 17.84
CA GLN A 159 3.64 -11.45 18.02
C GLN A 159 2.89 -12.73 17.62
N TYR A 160 3.41 -13.45 16.63
CA TYR A 160 2.78 -14.60 16.01
C TYR A 160 3.75 -15.77 15.94
N ASN A 161 3.22 -16.99 15.84
CA ASN A 161 4.06 -18.17 15.59
C ASN A 161 4.70 -18.14 14.19
N ALA A 162 5.73 -18.91 13.99
CA ALA A 162 6.55 -18.91 12.77
C ALA A 162 5.75 -19.26 11.51
N ASP A 163 4.83 -20.21 11.59
CA ASP A 163 4.01 -20.63 10.45
C ASP A 163 3.09 -19.52 10.00
N PHE A 164 2.44 -18.82 10.95
CA PHE A 164 1.61 -17.66 10.65
C PHE A 164 2.43 -16.52 10.02
N VAL A 165 3.64 -16.26 10.56
CA VAL A 165 4.52 -15.23 10.00
C VAL A 165 4.94 -15.61 8.58
N GLU A 166 5.28 -16.87 8.31
CA GLU A 166 5.63 -17.31 6.98
C GLU A 166 4.47 -17.14 5.98
N GLU A 167 3.23 -17.48 6.36
CA GLU A 167 2.04 -17.23 5.53
C GLU A 167 1.78 -15.73 5.31
N LEU A 168 2.03 -14.89 6.32
CA LEU A 168 1.93 -13.44 6.19
C LEU A 168 2.95 -12.88 5.20
N LEU A 169 4.21 -13.34 5.26
CA LEU A 169 5.27 -12.95 4.34
C LEU A 169 4.95 -13.37 2.89
N LYS A 170 4.42 -14.59 2.70
CA LYS A 170 3.95 -15.08 1.40
C LYS A 170 2.81 -14.21 0.85
N ALA A 171 1.78 -13.97 1.66
CA ALA A 171 0.63 -13.15 1.26
C ALA A 171 1.02 -11.71 0.92
N GLY A 172 2.01 -11.16 1.63
CA GLY A 172 2.57 -9.85 1.35
C GLY A 172 3.39 -9.77 0.05
N ASN A 173 3.85 -10.91 -0.49
CA ASN A 173 4.53 -11.01 -1.79
C ASN A 173 3.59 -11.44 -2.92
N ALA A 174 2.38 -11.86 -2.61
CA ALA A 174 1.40 -12.21 -3.63
C ALA A 174 0.86 -10.95 -4.32
N ALA A 175 0.70 -11.02 -5.64
CA ALA A 175 0.08 -9.92 -6.38
C ALA A 175 -1.36 -9.71 -5.86
N PRO A 176 -1.72 -8.48 -5.45
CA PRO A 176 -3.06 -8.21 -4.95
C PRO A 176 -4.06 -8.20 -6.09
N ASP A 177 -5.29 -8.62 -5.81
CA ASP A 177 -6.40 -8.37 -6.70
C ASP A 177 -6.56 -6.87 -6.96
N LEU A 178 -7.00 -6.53 -8.14
CA LEU A 178 -7.48 -5.19 -8.42
C LEU A 178 -8.92 -5.09 -7.92
N VAL A 179 -9.15 -4.26 -6.91
CA VAL A 179 -10.47 -4.08 -6.30
C VAL A 179 -11.03 -2.73 -6.68
N VAL A 180 -12.31 -2.71 -7.03
CA VAL A 180 -13.06 -1.48 -7.31
C VAL A 180 -14.24 -1.36 -6.35
N ARG A 181 -14.54 -0.13 -5.97
CA ARG A 181 -15.72 0.26 -5.20
C ARG A 181 -16.76 0.82 -6.16
N ALA A 182 -17.94 0.21 -6.20
CA ALA A 182 -19.08 0.73 -6.93
C ALA A 182 -19.52 2.09 -6.33
N ASN A 183 -19.72 3.09 -7.16
CA ASN A 183 -20.25 4.39 -6.74
C ASN A 183 -21.77 4.29 -6.57
N SER A 184 -22.23 4.18 -5.34
CA SER A 184 -23.66 4.05 -5.00
C SER A 184 -24.54 5.23 -5.43
N LEU A 185 -23.96 6.38 -5.75
CA LEU A 185 -24.67 7.55 -6.29
C LEU A 185 -25.02 7.38 -7.78
N LYS A 186 -24.40 6.44 -8.50
CA LYS A 186 -24.53 6.33 -9.97
C LYS A 186 -24.91 4.92 -10.44
N THR A 187 -24.67 3.89 -9.64
CA THR A 187 -24.94 2.51 -10.03
C THR A 187 -25.05 1.62 -8.79
N THR A 188 -25.67 0.47 -8.94
CA THR A 188 -25.58 -0.59 -7.95
C THR A 188 -24.36 -1.48 -8.21
N ARG A 189 -23.94 -2.25 -7.19
CA ARG A 189 -22.88 -3.24 -7.37
C ARG A 189 -23.21 -4.23 -8.48
N ASP A 190 -24.44 -4.76 -8.48
CA ASP A 190 -24.86 -5.82 -9.41
C ASP A 190 -24.92 -5.32 -10.85
N GLU A 191 -25.40 -4.09 -11.08
CA GLU A 191 -25.31 -3.43 -12.40
C GLU A 191 -23.87 -3.23 -12.86
N LEU A 192 -22.98 -2.82 -11.95
CA LEU A 192 -21.56 -2.64 -12.28
C LEU A 192 -20.88 -3.96 -12.61
N VAL A 193 -21.19 -5.04 -11.87
CA VAL A 193 -20.73 -6.41 -12.14
C VAL A 193 -21.11 -6.80 -13.57
N GLN A 194 -22.39 -6.63 -13.96
CA GLN A 194 -22.85 -6.94 -15.32
C GLN A 194 -22.14 -6.15 -16.40
N ARG A 195 -21.93 -4.83 -16.17
CA ARG A 195 -21.21 -3.96 -17.12
C ARG A 195 -19.73 -4.32 -17.25
N LEU A 196 -19.06 -4.65 -16.14
CA LEU A 196 -17.66 -5.10 -16.14
C LEU A 196 -17.53 -6.46 -16.84
N ALA A 197 -18.43 -7.40 -16.59
CA ALA A 197 -18.46 -8.70 -17.26
C ALA A 197 -18.69 -8.54 -18.78
N ALA A 198 -19.61 -7.68 -19.19
CA ALA A 198 -19.84 -7.35 -20.60
C ALA A 198 -18.62 -6.71 -21.29
N SER A 199 -17.72 -6.05 -20.52
CA SER A 199 -16.45 -5.52 -20.97
C SER A 199 -15.33 -6.57 -21.02
N GLY A 200 -15.61 -7.85 -20.74
CA GLY A 200 -14.64 -8.95 -20.75
C GLY A 200 -13.86 -9.13 -19.45
N CYS A 201 -14.29 -8.50 -18.35
CA CYS A 201 -13.69 -8.72 -17.04
C CYS A 201 -14.25 -9.98 -16.38
N VAL A 202 -13.39 -10.73 -15.68
CA VAL A 202 -13.81 -11.75 -14.72
C VAL A 202 -13.81 -11.09 -13.34
N VAL A 203 -14.96 -11.10 -12.68
CA VAL A 203 -15.19 -10.39 -11.42
C VAL A 203 -15.70 -11.32 -10.33
N GLU A 204 -15.39 -11.01 -9.07
CA GLU A 204 -15.95 -11.64 -7.87
C GLU A 204 -16.43 -10.55 -6.93
N ILE A 205 -17.46 -10.84 -6.14
CA ILE A 205 -18.00 -9.93 -5.12
C ILE A 205 -17.05 -9.93 -3.91
N GLY A 206 -16.81 -8.75 -3.33
CA GLY A 206 -16.06 -8.61 -2.09
C GLY A 206 -16.80 -9.22 -0.88
N ASN A 207 -16.04 -9.53 0.15
CA ASN A 207 -16.57 -10.22 1.35
C ASN A 207 -16.76 -9.29 2.56
N LEU A 208 -16.06 -8.13 2.59
CA LEU A 208 -16.10 -7.20 3.72
C LEU A 208 -17.02 -6.00 3.47
N CYS A 209 -17.21 -5.61 2.21
CA CYS A 209 -17.99 -4.44 1.83
C CYS A 209 -18.92 -4.74 0.67
N ASP A 210 -20.18 -4.36 0.81
CA ASP A 210 -21.20 -4.60 -0.22
C ASP A 210 -20.89 -3.95 -1.57
N GLU A 211 -20.18 -2.81 -1.57
CA GLU A 211 -19.77 -2.09 -2.77
C GLU A 211 -18.50 -2.62 -3.44
N ALA A 212 -17.83 -3.61 -2.84
CA ALA A 212 -16.55 -4.13 -3.33
C ALA A 212 -16.73 -5.17 -4.45
N ILE A 213 -15.91 -5.02 -5.51
CA ILE A 213 -15.82 -5.96 -6.62
C ILE A 213 -14.34 -6.23 -6.90
N HIS A 214 -13.94 -7.51 -6.84
CA HIS A 214 -12.60 -7.97 -7.18
C HIS A 214 -12.52 -8.27 -8.68
N ILE A 215 -11.54 -7.70 -9.35
CA ILE A 215 -11.26 -7.95 -10.77
C ILE A 215 -10.17 -9.01 -10.86
N LYS A 216 -10.56 -10.24 -11.19
CA LYS A 216 -9.61 -11.37 -11.33
C LYS A 216 -8.91 -11.39 -12.68
N LYS A 217 -9.60 -10.93 -13.72
CA LYS A 217 -9.06 -10.82 -15.08
C LYS A 217 -9.72 -9.66 -15.80
N GLY A 218 -8.94 -8.87 -16.53
CA GLY A 218 -9.41 -7.73 -17.30
C GLY A 218 -8.31 -6.71 -17.51
N THR A 219 -8.49 -5.81 -18.48
CA THR A 219 -7.50 -4.79 -18.83
C THR A 219 -8.13 -3.41 -18.90
N ALA A 220 -7.27 -2.37 -18.81
CA ALA A 220 -7.61 -0.97 -19.10
C ALA A 220 -8.75 -0.38 -18.24
N LEU A 221 -8.82 -0.73 -16.95
CA LEU A 221 -9.90 -0.25 -16.06
C LEU A 221 -9.93 1.27 -15.88
N ILE A 222 -8.79 1.96 -15.95
CA ILE A 222 -8.71 3.43 -15.80
C ILE A 222 -9.13 4.15 -17.07
N ASP A 223 -8.97 3.52 -18.23
CA ASP A 223 -9.24 4.12 -19.54
C ASP A 223 -10.64 3.83 -20.09
N ASN A 224 -11.46 3.05 -19.36
CA ASN A 224 -12.79 2.74 -19.83
C ASN A 224 -13.83 3.84 -19.48
N ASN A 225 -14.93 3.84 -20.21
CA ASN A 225 -16.00 4.83 -20.03
C ASN A 225 -16.68 4.74 -18.65
N LEU A 226 -16.71 3.56 -18.02
CA LEU A 226 -17.29 3.37 -16.70
C LEU A 226 -16.48 4.12 -15.63
N TYR A 227 -15.14 4.01 -15.67
CA TYR A 227 -14.26 4.75 -14.77
C TYR A 227 -14.37 6.26 -15.00
N ARG A 228 -14.25 6.70 -16.27
CA ARG A 228 -14.35 8.13 -16.62
C ARG A 228 -15.71 8.71 -16.25
N GLY A 229 -16.78 7.92 -16.40
CA GLY A 229 -18.13 8.28 -15.96
C GLY A 229 -18.35 8.27 -14.45
N GLY A 230 -17.35 7.85 -13.67
CA GLY A 230 -17.42 7.82 -12.22
C GLY A 230 -18.30 6.72 -11.63
N MET A 231 -18.50 5.61 -12.36
CA MET A 231 -19.29 4.48 -11.88
C MET A 231 -18.59 3.69 -10.77
N TYR A 232 -17.26 3.83 -10.68
CA TYR A 232 -16.45 3.18 -9.64
C TYR A 232 -15.15 3.93 -9.35
N SER A 233 -14.56 3.62 -8.21
CA SER A 233 -13.20 3.99 -7.80
C SER A 233 -12.35 2.75 -7.59
N ILE A 234 -11.03 2.86 -7.83
CA ILE A 234 -10.08 1.79 -7.49
C ILE A 234 -9.70 1.98 -6.02
N GLN A 235 -10.05 1.00 -5.19
CA GLN A 235 -9.76 1.04 -3.77
C GLN A 235 -9.67 -0.39 -3.22
N ASP A 236 -8.76 -0.63 -2.26
CA ASP A 236 -8.70 -1.91 -1.54
C ASP A 236 -9.88 -2.06 -0.59
N GLU A 237 -10.38 -3.29 -0.44
CA GLU A 237 -11.55 -3.57 0.37
C GLU A 237 -11.34 -3.23 1.85
N ALA A 238 -10.13 -3.45 2.42
CA ALA A 238 -9.82 -3.01 3.78
C ALA A 238 -9.94 -1.49 3.95
N SER A 239 -9.55 -0.72 2.93
CA SER A 239 -9.69 0.74 2.93
C SER A 239 -11.16 1.19 2.82
N MET A 240 -12.02 0.43 2.10
CA MET A 240 -13.48 0.65 2.07
C MET A 240 -14.10 0.36 3.43
N PHE A 241 -13.65 -0.71 4.08
CA PHE A 241 -14.17 -1.17 5.36
C PHE A 241 -13.98 -0.14 6.48
N VAL A 242 -12.94 0.71 6.41
CA VAL A 242 -12.78 1.85 7.33
C VAL A 242 -13.99 2.80 7.27
N ALA A 243 -14.44 3.14 6.06
CA ALA A 243 -15.62 4.00 5.87
C ALA A 243 -16.92 3.29 6.28
N ALA A 244 -17.00 1.96 6.09
CA ALA A 244 -18.11 1.16 6.55
C ALA A 244 -18.22 1.16 8.08
N MET A 245 -17.11 0.94 8.80
CA MET A 245 -17.09 0.97 10.27
C MET A 245 -17.40 2.36 10.85
N LEU A 246 -17.08 3.44 10.13
CA LEU A 246 -17.45 4.79 10.52
C LEU A 246 -18.98 4.96 10.51
N ASP A 247 -19.68 4.23 9.66
CA ASP A 247 -21.13 4.25 9.49
C ASP A 247 -21.70 5.67 9.31
N PRO A 248 -21.19 6.45 8.30
CA PRO A 248 -21.66 7.81 8.08
C PRO A 248 -23.08 7.80 7.50
N ARG A 249 -23.93 8.74 7.94
CA ARG A 249 -25.33 8.83 7.57
C ARG A 249 -25.63 10.12 6.79
N PRO A 250 -26.65 10.14 5.94
CA PRO A 250 -27.12 11.36 5.30
C PRO A 250 -27.37 12.46 6.34
N GLY A 251 -26.81 13.64 6.10
CA GLY A 251 -26.94 14.80 7.01
C GLY A 251 -25.82 14.95 8.03
N ASP A 252 -24.97 13.94 8.24
CA ASP A 252 -23.80 14.03 9.16
C ASP A 252 -22.82 15.11 8.71
N THR A 253 -22.12 15.67 9.68
CA THR A 253 -20.86 16.39 9.48
C THR A 253 -19.71 15.43 9.81
N VAL A 254 -18.93 15.07 8.79
CA VAL A 254 -17.80 14.15 8.93
C VAL A 254 -16.49 14.88 8.68
N MET A 255 -15.46 14.60 9.49
CA MET A 255 -14.10 15.08 9.25
C MET A 255 -13.17 13.91 8.94
N ASP A 256 -12.43 14.01 7.82
CA ASP A 256 -11.33 13.15 7.44
C ASP A 256 -10.02 13.94 7.54
N VAL A 257 -9.26 13.73 8.62
CA VAL A 257 -8.17 14.65 9.02
C VAL A 257 -6.81 14.34 8.36
N CYS A 258 -6.67 13.20 7.71
CA CYS A 258 -5.49 12.81 6.92
C CYS A 258 -5.94 12.27 5.55
N ALA A 259 -6.80 13.02 4.87
CA ALA A 259 -7.68 12.55 3.81
C ALA A 259 -6.98 12.08 2.52
N ALA A 260 -5.83 12.63 2.19
CA ALA A 260 -5.23 12.41 0.88
C ALA A 260 -4.68 10.97 0.65
N PRO A 261 -5.00 10.36 -0.49
CA PRO A 261 -5.49 10.94 -1.74
C PRO A 261 -7.01 11.01 -1.91
N GLY A 262 -7.84 10.69 -0.89
CA GLY A 262 -9.28 10.89 -0.91
C GLY A 262 -10.16 9.65 -1.06
N GLY A 263 -9.58 8.46 -1.17
CA GLY A 263 -10.37 7.23 -1.36
C GLY A 263 -11.40 6.99 -0.26
N LYS A 264 -11.03 7.20 1.02
CA LYS A 264 -11.92 7.07 2.17
C LYS A 264 -12.93 8.23 2.23
N THR A 265 -12.48 9.45 1.96
CA THR A 265 -13.34 10.65 1.84
C THR A 265 -14.49 10.42 0.85
N MET A 266 -14.18 9.87 -0.34
CA MET A 266 -15.20 9.57 -1.36
C MET A 266 -16.14 8.47 -0.89
N ALA A 267 -15.62 7.39 -0.28
CA ALA A 267 -16.44 6.32 0.26
C ALA A 267 -17.41 6.82 1.35
N ILE A 268 -16.97 7.73 2.19
CA ILE A 268 -17.80 8.40 3.20
C ILE A 268 -18.93 9.20 2.52
N ALA A 269 -18.59 10.05 1.56
CA ALA A 269 -19.57 10.90 0.87
C ALA A 269 -20.61 10.08 0.08
N GLU A 270 -20.21 8.97 -0.55
CA GLU A 270 -21.10 8.03 -1.23
C GLU A 270 -22.08 7.37 -0.24
N ARG A 271 -21.58 6.90 0.93
CA ARG A 271 -22.41 6.31 1.98
C ARG A 271 -23.41 7.31 2.61
N MET A 272 -23.02 8.61 2.63
CA MET A 272 -23.92 9.70 3.05
C MET A 272 -24.97 10.05 1.98
N GLY A 273 -25.01 9.38 0.84
CA GLY A 273 -25.92 9.72 -0.25
C GLY A 273 -25.68 11.12 -0.80
N ASN A 274 -24.43 11.62 -0.71
CA ASN A 274 -24.05 12.98 -1.10
C ASN A 274 -24.89 14.08 -0.38
N THR A 275 -25.24 13.84 0.89
CA THR A 275 -26.05 14.74 1.72
C THR A 275 -25.38 14.95 3.07
N GLY A 276 -25.25 16.20 3.51
CA GLY A 276 -24.50 16.57 4.71
C GLY A 276 -23.20 17.31 4.36
N ARG A 277 -22.13 17.10 5.13
CA ARG A 277 -20.85 17.79 4.95
C ARG A 277 -19.67 16.87 5.24
N VAL A 278 -18.68 16.81 4.36
CA VAL A 278 -17.41 16.10 4.59
C VAL A 278 -16.25 17.10 4.49
N VAL A 279 -15.54 17.31 5.60
CA VAL A 279 -14.34 18.16 5.64
C VAL A 279 -13.10 17.28 5.52
N ALA A 280 -12.44 17.35 4.38
CA ALA A 280 -11.23 16.56 4.08
C ALA A 280 -9.99 17.43 4.24
N SER A 281 -9.10 17.09 5.17
CA SER A 281 -7.88 17.86 5.42
C SER A 281 -6.60 17.05 5.21
N ASP A 282 -5.56 17.72 4.70
CA ASP A 282 -4.19 17.21 4.57
C ASP A 282 -3.22 18.41 4.62
N VAL A 283 -1.98 18.15 5.02
CA VAL A 283 -0.91 19.18 5.07
C VAL A 283 -0.44 19.61 3.67
N TYR A 284 -0.70 18.81 2.63
CA TYR A 284 -0.20 19.03 1.27
C TYR A 284 -1.30 19.45 0.31
N ILE A 285 -1.36 20.74 0.00
CA ILE A 285 -2.35 21.32 -0.96
C ILE A 285 -2.40 20.57 -2.30
N ARG A 286 -1.25 20.12 -2.82
CA ARG A 286 -1.20 19.37 -4.09
C ARG A 286 -1.97 18.05 -4.04
N LYS A 287 -2.07 17.44 -2.86
CA LYS A 287 -2.84 16.22 -2.67
C LYS A 287 -4.33 16.49 -2.54
N LEU A 288 -4.72 17.63 -1.94
CA LEU A 288 -6.12 18.06 -1.85
C LEU A 288 -6.73 18.27 -3.24
N ASN A 289 -5.97 18.79 -4.20
CA ASN A 289 -6.42 18.92 -5.60
C ASN A 289 -6.77 17.56 -6.24
N LEU A 290 -6.21 16.44 -5.74
CA LEU A 290 -6.61 15.10 -6.20
C LEU A 290 -7.99 14.71 -5.67
N ILE A 291 -8.29 15.09 -4.42
CA ILE A 291 -9.60 14.88 -3.78
C ILE A 291 -10.68 15.63 -4.58
N GLU A 292 -10.45 16.90 -4.91
CA GLU A 292 -11.39 17.72 -5.68
C GLU A 292 -11.68 17.16 -7.08
N LYS A 293 -10.61 16.71 -7.78
CA LYS A 293 -10.75 16.07 -9.09
C LYS A 293 -11.56 14.78 -9.01
N GLU A 294 -11.31 13.98 -7.98
CA GLU A 294 -12.00 12.70 -7.80
C GLU A 294 -13.47 12.93 -7.39
N ALA A 295 -13.76 13.90 -6.50
CA ALA A 295 -15.11 14.30 -6.13
C ALA A 295 -15.91 14.70 -7.39
N LYS A 296 -15.31 15.54 -8.25
CA LYS A 296 -15.94 15.96 -9.51
C LYS A 296 -16.23 14.77 -10.44
N ARG A 297 -15.28 13.84 -10.58
CA ARG A 297 -15.45 12.63 -11.43
C ARG A 297 -16.60 11.76 -10.92
N LEU A 298 -16.69 11.59 -9.60
CA LEU A 298 -17.71 10.77 -8.95
C LEU A 298 -19.07 11.45 -8.83
N GLY A 299 -19.16 12.77 -9.03
CA GLY A 299 -20.38 13.55 -8.88
C GLY A 299 -20.70 13.90 -7.41
N ILE A 300 -19.68 13.99 -6.59
CA ILE A 300 -19.78 14.32 -5.16
C ILE A 300 -19.64 15.82 -4.99
N SER A 301 -20.54 16.44 -4.21
CA SER A 301 -20.61 17.89 -3.98
C SER A 301 -20.45 18.30 -2.51
N ILE A 302 -20.53 17.38 -1.57
CA ILE A 302 -20.51 17.66 -0.12
C ILE A 302 -19.11 17.68 0.50
N VAL A 303 -18.06 17.47 -0.33
CA VAL A 303 -16.66 17.42 0.14
C VAL A 303 -16.04 18.79 0.03
N GLU A 304 -15.54 19.29 1.16
CA GLU A 304 -14.76 20.51 1.28
C GLU A 304 -13.32 20.16 1.62
N THR A 305 -12.35 20.68 0.85
CA THR A 305 -10.93 20.44 1.13
C THR A 305 -10.32 21.55 1.98
N ARG A 306 -9.45 21.20 2.92
CA ARG A 306 -8.80 22.17 3.81
C ARG A 306 -7.34 21.79 4.05
N THR A 307 -6.42 22.74 3.81
CA THR A 307 -5.00 22.53 4.21
C THR A 307 -4.88 22.72 5.71
N TRP A 308 -4.57 21.63 6.42
CA TRP A 308 -4.45 21.67 7.88
C TRP A 308 -3.42 20.66 8.39
N ASP A 309 -2.71 21.05 9.45
CA ASP A 309 -1.82 20.13 10.19
C ASP A 309 -2.62 19.45 11.31
N ALA A 310 -2.95 18.18 11.11
CA ALA A 310 -3.77 17.39 12.04
C ALA A 310 -3.15 17.19 13.44
N THR A 311 -1.88 17.57 13.65
CA THR A 311 -1.28 17.59 15.00
C THR A 311 -1.75 18.80 15.83
N LYS A 312 -2.45 19.76 15.21
CA LYS A 312 -2.97 20.98 15.83
C LYS A 312 -4.48 20.96 15.90
N VAL A 313 -5.03 21.53 16.95
CA VAL A 313 -6.47 21.68 17.10
C VAL A 313 -6.95 22.92 16.31
N ASP A 314 -7.94 22.71 15.46
CA ASP A 314 -8.71 23.79 14.86
C ASP A 314 -9.90 24.14 15.77
N SER A 315 -9.82 25.29 16.44
CA SER A 315 -10.86 25.71 17.39
C SER A 315 -12.23 25.94 16.72
N GLU A 316 -12.24 26.31 15.43
CA GLU A 316 -13.48 26.47 14.67
C GLU A 316 -14.25 25.16 14.48
N MET A 317 -13.56 24.03 14.53
CA MET A 317 -14.15 22.72 14.30
C MET A 317 -14.42 21.93 15.60
N THR A 318 -14.09 22.50 16.76
CA THR A 318 -14.29 21.84 18.05
C THR A 318 -15.77 21.47 18.25
N GLU A 319 -16.02 20.19 18.54
CA GLU A 319 -17.36 19.60 18.81
C GLU A 319 -18.39 19.82 17.67
N LYS A 320 -17.93 19.91 16.43
CA LYS A 320 -18.83 20.12 15.27
C LYS A 320 -19.05 18.89 14.41
N ALA A 321 -18.24 17.83 14.58
CA ALA A 321 -18.33 16.62 13.77
C ALA A 321 -19.14 15.53 14.48
N ASP A 322 -20.10 14.96 13.77
CA ASP A 322 -20.80 13.75 14.19
C ASP A 322 -19.87 12.54 14.16
N LYS A 323 -18.96 12.55 13.18
CA LYS A 323 -17.98 11.48 12.97
C LYS A 323 -16.62 12.04 12.54
N VAL A 324 -15.54 11.46 13.06
CA VAL A 324 -14.17 11.84 12.71
C VAL A 324 -13.38 10.59 12.33
N LEU A 325 -12.72 10.66 11.17
CA LEU A 325 -11.77 9.65 10.69
C LEU A 325 -10.34 10.19 10.85
N VAL A 326 -9.50 9.39 11.49
CA VAL A 326 -8.05 9.56 11.57
C VAL A 326 -7.39 8.38 10.86
N ASP A 327 -7.23 8.47 9.52
CA ASP A 327 -6.42 7.52 8.75
C ASP A 327 -4.95 7.94 8.86
N ALA A 328 -4.29 7.54 9.94
CA ALA A 328 -3.03 8.11 10.38
C ALA A 328 -1.85 7.77 9.46
N PRO A 329 -0.91 8.70 9.22
CA PRO A 329 0.34 8.38 8.55
C PRO A 329 1.10 7.31 9.35
N CYS A 330 1.51 6.24 8.68
CA CYS A 330 2.08 5.04 9.29
C CYS A 330 3.21 4.44 8.46
N THR A 331 3.85 3.38 8.95
CA THR A 331 4.91 2.65 8.22
C THR A 331 4.41 1.99 6.94
N GLY A 332 3.12 1.65 6.85
CA GLY A 332 2.52 1.04 5.67
C GLY A 332 2.79 -0.45 5.50
N LEU A 333 3.25 -1.15 6.54
CA LEU A 333 3.61 -2.58 6.46
C LEU A 333 2.46 -3.51 6.04
N GLY A 334 1.22 -3.04 6.10
CA GLY A 334 0.06 -3.80 5.60
C GLY A 334 -0.14 -3.72 4.08
N THR A 335 0.55 -2.78 3.40
CA THR A 335 0.37 -2.54 1.94
C THR A 335 1.58 -2.97 1.11
N VAL A 336 2.42 -3.84 1.65
CA VAL A 336 3.66 -4.32 1.01
C VAL A 336 3.39 -4.91 -0.37
N ARG A 337 2.31 -5.71 -0.53
CA ARG A 337 1.94 -6.32 -1.80
C ARG A 337 1.65 -5.32 -2.93
N ARG A 338 1.34 -4.05 -2.59
CA ARG A 338 1.14 -2.95 -3.54
C ARG A 338 2.36 -2.06 -3.69
N LYS A 339 3.22 -2.03 -2.67
CA LYS A 339 4.40 -1.17 -2.56
C LYS A 339 5.57 -1.95 -1.97
N PRO A 340 6.16 -2.89 -2.74
CA PRO A 340 7.19 -3.79 -2.21
C PRO A 340 8.44 -3.07 -1.69
N GLU A 341 8.70 -1.83 -2.12
CA GLU A 341 9.79 -1.01 -1.60
C GLU A 341 9.67 -0.70 -0.11
N ILE A 342 8.48 -0.84 0.49
CA ILE A 342 8.27 -0.65 1.93
C ILE A 342 9.10 -1.65 2.73
N LYS A 343 9.28 -2.88 2.25
CA LYS A 343 10.05 -3.95 2.91
C LYS A 343 11.52 -3.58 3.17
N TYR A 344 12.06 -2.64 2.38
CA TYR A 344 13.49 -2.29 2.40
C TYR A 344 13.77 -0.97 3.09
N LYS A 345 12.77 -0.37 3.71
CA LYS A 345 12.99 0.78 4.58
C LYS A 345 13.66 0.30 5.85
N LYS A 346 14.91 0.73 6.06
CA LYS A 346 15.59 0.47 7.32
C LYS A 346 14.81 1.12 8.46
N ARG A 347 14.76 0.43 9.59
CA ARG A 347 14.23 1.03 10.82
C ARG A 347 15.01 2.30 11.14
N THR A 348 14.30 3.40 11.32
CA THR A 348 14.88 4.72 11.59
C THR A 348 14.21 5.36 12.79
N ALA A 349 14.85 6.34 13.39
CA ALA A 349 14.26 7.14 14.47
C ALA A 349 12.93 7.80 14.05
N ASP A 350 12.76 8.15 12.76
CA ASP A 350 11.50 8.66 12.24
C ASP A 350 10.37 7.63 12.35
N MET A 351 10.66 6.35 12.09
CA MET A 351 9.67 5.27 12.28
C MET A 351 9.32 5.07 13.75
N ASP A 352 10.32 5.17 14.64
CA ASP A 352 10.09 5.05 16.08
C ASP A 352 9.32 6.27 16.64
N SER A 353 9.36 7.42 15.96
CA SER A 353 8.60 8.63 16.31
C SER A 353 7.16 8.64 15.80
N LEU A 354 6.80 7.76 14.84
CA LEU A 354 5.45 7.71 14.27
C LEU A 354 4.34 7.50 15.32
N PRO A 355 4.46 6.59 16.29
CA PRO A 355 3.43 6.41 17.31
C PRO A 355 3.13 7.68 18.13
N ALA A 356 4.16 8.45 18.46
CA ALA A 356 3.99 9.73 19.16
C ALA A 356 3.24 10.76 18.29
N LYS A 357 3.58 10.86 17.01
CA LYS A 357 2.87 11.73 16.06
C LYS A 357 1.42 11.29 15.85
N GLN A 358 1.18 9.99 15.72
CA GLN A 358 -0.16 9.42 15.59
C GLN A 358 -1.03 9.72 16.81
N LEU A 359 -0.46 9.59 18.00
CA LEU A 359 -1.15 9.96 19.25
C LEU A 359 -1.49 11.46 19.31
N LEU A 360 -0.60 12.34 18.88
CA LEU A 360 -0.87 13.78 18.77
C LEU A 360 -2.03 14.06 17.82
N ILE A 361 -2.00 13.46 16.61
CA ILE A 361 -3.08 13.60 15.62
C ILE A 361 -4.41 13.11 16.21
N LEU A 362 -4.43 11.92 16.79
CA LEU A 362 -5.63 11.33 17.37
C LEU A 362 -6.19 12.20 18.49
N THR A 363 -5.32 12.72 19.39
CA THR A 363 -5.72 13.60 20.49
C THR A 363 -6.25 14.94 20.00
N ALA A 364 -5.63 15.56 19.01
CA ALA A 364 -6.13 16.81 18.43
C ALA A 364 -7.49 16.59 17.74
N SER A 365 -7.61 15.53 16.95
CA SER A 365 -8.81 15.21 16.18
C SER A 365 -9.99 14.81 17.06
N SER A 366 -9.74 14.24 18.24
CA SER A 366 -10.79 13.89 19.21
C SER A 366 -11.60 15.11 19.69
N LYS A 367 -11.01 16.31 19.64
CA LYS A 367 -11.69 17.56 20.02
C LYS A 367 -12.81 17.97 19.04
N TYR A 368 -12.78 17.46 17.82
CA TYR A 368 -13.79 17.76 16.81
C TYR A 368 -15.08 16.95 16.99
N VAL A 369 -14.98 15.81 17.65
CA VAL A 369 -16.12 14.89 17.85
C VAL A 369 -17.14 15.49 18.80
N LYS A 370 -18.40 15.58 18.39
CA LYS A 370 -19.52 15.96 19.28
C LYS A 370 -19.66 14.97 20.45
N PRO A 371 -20.24 15.35 21.60
CA PRO A 371 -20.76 14.38 22.56
C PRO A 371 -21.68 13.37 21.86
N GLY A 372 -21.54 12.08 22.16
CA GLY A 372 -22.25 11.01 21.45
C GLY A 372 -21.72 10.69 20.05
N GLY A 373 -20.71 11.38 19.54
CA GLY A 373 -20.15 11.20 18.22
C GLY A 373 -19.11 10.07 18.14
N THR A 374 -18.75 9.65 16.93
CA THR A 374 -17.85 8.53 16.64
C THR A 374 -16.46 9.03 16.21
N LEU A 375 -15.42 8.37 16.70
CA LEU A 375 -14.03 8.56 16.29
C LEU A 375 -13.46 7.23 15.79
N ILE A 376 -13.01 7.20 14.53
CA ILE A 376 -12.26 6.08 13.97
C ILE A 376 -10.77 6.45 13.88
N TYR A 377 -9.93 5.57 14.40
CA TYR A 377 -8.51 5.54 14.14
C TYR A 377 -8.18 4.38 13.21
N SER A 378 -7.48 4.64 12.11
CA SER A 378 -7.04 3.59 11.19
C SER A 378 -5.60 3.78 10.72
N THR A 379 -4.95 2.67 10.38
CA THR A 379 -3.62 2.62 9.76
C THR A 379 -3.55 1.49 8.75
N CYS A 380 -2.76 1.66 7.70
CA CYS A 380 -2.44 0.59 6.75
C CYS A 380 -1.17 -0.17 7.19
N THR A 381 -1.02 -0.49 8.48
CA THR A 381 0.14 -1.22 9.01
C THR A 381 -0.24 -2.37 9.93
N ILE A 382 0.68 -3.34 10.04
CA ILE A 382 0.58 -4.49 10.95
C ILE A 382 1.64 -4.32 12.05
N ASN A 383 1.70 -3.13 12.62
CA ASN A 383 2.64 -2.80 13.70
C ASN A 383 1.86 -2.40 14.97
N PRO A 384 1.90 -3.21 16.04
CA PRO A 384 1.14 -2.93 17.25
C PRO A 384 1.58 -1.64 17.96
N ASN A 385 2.81 -1.19 17.72
CA ASN A 385 3.29 0.07 18.28
C ASN A 385 2.53 1.28 17.68
N GLU A 386 2.10 1.15 16.41
CA GLU A 386 1.33 2.17 15.70
C GLU A 386 -0.19 1.97 15.84
N ASN A 387 -0.63 0.81 16.31
CA ASN A 387 -2.03 0.37 16.36
C ASN A 387 -2.56 0.34 17.81
N GLN A 388 -2.52 -0.82 18.44
CA GLN A 388 -3.10 -1.06 19.76
C GLN A 388 -2.47 -0.19 20.86
N LYS A 389 -1.14 0.08 20.79
CA LYS A 389 -0.47 0.91 21.79
C LYS A 389 -0.88 2.39 21.68
N VAL A 390 -1.05 2.91 20.45
CA VAL A 390 -1.51 4.30 20.24
C VAL A 390 -2.93 4.47 20.74
N THR A 391 -3.85 3.59 20.35
CA THR A 391 -5.25 3.67 20.77
C THR A 391 -5.42 3.42 22.26
N GLY A 392 -4.66 2.48 22.85
CA GLY A 392 -4.66 2.22 24.28
C GLY A 392 -4.17 3.42 25.10
N GLU A 393 -3.11 4.09 24.66
CA GLU A 393 -2.60 5.28 25.33
C GLU A 393 -3.55 6.48 25.18
N PHE A 394 -4.18 6.63 24.01
CA PHE A 394 -5.22 7.64 23.78
C PHE A 394 -6.40 7.47 24.76
N LEU A 395 -6.94 6.25 24.88
CA LEU A 395 -8.09 5.97 25.75
C LEU A 395 -7.78 6.21 27.23
N LYS A 396 -6.56 5.90 27.68
CA LYS A 396 -6.12 6.22 29.05
C LYS A 396 -6.13 7.72 29.35
N ARG A 397 -5.72 8.54 28.37
CA ARG A 397 -5.66 10.00 28.52
C ARG A 397 -6.98 10.71 28.27
N ASN A 398 -7.94 10.05 27.63
CA ASN A 398 -9.22 10.61 27.22
C ASN A 398 -10.38 9.74 27.70
N PRO A 399 -10.72 9.77 29.02
CA PRO A 399 -11.75 8.88 29.61
C PRO A 399 -13.17 9.15 29.12
N SER A 400 -13.40 10.26 28.40
CA SER A 400 -14.66 10.54 27.70
C SER A 400 -14.87 9.68 26.45
N PHE A 401 -13.85 8.94 26.00
CA PHE A 401 -13.96 8.00 24.88
C PHE A 401 -13.96 6.57 25.36
N LYS A 402 -14.82 5.73 24.78
CA LYS A 402 -14.84 4.27 24.98
C LYS A 402 -14.58 3.57 23.66
N LYS A 403 -13.76 2.52 23.70
CA LYS A 403 -13.56 1.65 22.55
C LYS A 403 -14.82 0.80 22.38
N GLU A 404 -15.43 0.86 21.18
CA GLU A 404 -16.50 -0.04 20.77
C GLU A 404 -15.95 -1.32 20.15
N GLU A 405 -15.04 -1.14 19.18
CA GLU A 405 -14.50 -2.25 18.41
C GLU A 405 -13.08 -1.96 17.94
N ALA A 406 -12.26 -3.00 17.79
CA ALA A 406 -10.97 -2.90 17.14
C ALA A 406 -10.68 -4.15 16.32
N ILE A 407 -10.31 -3.97 15.06
CA ILE A 407 -10.07 -5.04 14.10
C ILE A 407 -8.67 -4.87 13.49
N GLN A 408 -7.93 -5.98 13.36
CA GLN A 408 -6.73 -6.07 12.54
C GLN A 408 -7.01 -6.97 11.35
N LEU A 409 -7.11 -6.39 10.16
CA LEU A 409 -7.17 -7.14 8.90
C LEU A 409 -5.76 -7.55 8.49
N MET A 410 -5.63 -8.80 8.01
CA MET A 410 -4.36 -9.43 7.67
C MET A 410 -4.41 -10.00 6.25
N PRO A 411 -3.37 -9.79 5.41
CA PRO A 411 -3.36 -10.29 4.03
C PRO A 411 -3.55 -11.80 3.89
N ASN A 412 -2.95 -12.59 4.78
CA ASN A 412 -3.04 -14.06 4.80
C ASN A 412 -4.35 -14.61 5.36
N VAL A 413 -5.14 -13.79 6.05
CA VAL A 413 -6.41 -14.22 6.66
C VAL A 413 -7.61 -13.69 5.86
N ASN A 414 -7.58 -12.40 5.53
CA ASN A 414 -8.71 -11.69 4.94
C ASN A 414 -8.59 -11.52 3.41
N GLY A 415 -7.40 -11.80 2.82
CA GLY A 415 -7.14 -11.57 1.40
C GLY A 415 -7.03 -10.09 0.99
N THR A 416 -7.19 -9.17 1.93
CA THR A 416 -7.13 -7.72 1.74
C THR A 416 -5.74 -7.16 2.10
N ASP A 417 -5.53 -5.86 1.95
CA ASP A 417 -4.38 -5.20 2.57
C ASP A 417 -4.46 -5.29 4.10
N GLY A 418 -3.30 -5.25 4.78
CA GLY A 418 -3.25 -5.23 6.23
C GLY A 418 -3.67 -3.87 6.78
N PHE A 419 -4.76 -3.84 7.55
CA PHE A 419 -5.31 -2.62 8.15
C PHE A 419 -5.64 -2.82 9.61
N PHE A 420 -5.38 -1.80 10.41
CA PHE A 420 -5.91 -1.70 11.76
C PHE A 420 -6.99 -0.62 11.80
N ILE A 421 -8.11 -0.92 12.46
CA ILE A 421 -9.23 -0.01 12.61
C ILE A 421 -9.69 -0.08 14.07
N CYS A 422 -9.80 1.06 14.73
CA CYS A 422 -10.35 1.16 16.08
C CYS A 422 -11.47 2.18 16.10
N LYS A 423 -12.69 1.71 16.40
CA LYS A 423 -13.88 2.52 16.57
C LYS A 423 -14.05 2.89 18.04
N MET A 424 -14.23 4.17 18.29
CA MET A 424 -14.39 4.76 19.62
C MET A 424 -15.60 5.69 19.61
N GLN A 425 -16.36 5.65 20.72
CA GLN A 425 -17.51 6.50 20.93
C GLN A 425 -17.19 7.52 22.02
N ARG A 426 -17.50 8.80 21.78
CA ARG A 426 -17.45 9.83 22.80
C ARG A 426 -18.69 9.75 23.69
N ALA A 427 -18.52 9.78 25.01
CA ALA A 427 -19.64 9.80 25.95
C ALA A 427 -20.56 11.00 25.68
N GLU A 428 -21.85 10.79 25.82
CA GLU A 428 -22.82 11.89 25.87
C GLU A 428 -22.60 12.75 27.12
N VAL A 429 -22.79 14.03 26.99
CA VAL A 429 -22.92 14.89 28.18
C VAL A 429 -24.30 14.61 28.77
N LEU A 430 -24.36 13.85 29.86
CA LEU A 430 -25.60 13.74 30.61
C LEU A 430 -26.01 15.18 30.95
N ALA A 431 -27.14 15.63 30.38
CA ALA A 431 -27.77 16.85 30.83
C ALA A 431 -27.95 16.73 32.34
N GLY A 432 -27.19 17.51 33.10
CA GLY A 432 -27.27 17.45 34.55
C GLY A 432 -28.74 17.58 34.94
N THR A 433 -29.23 16.60 35.68
CA THR A 433 -30.44 16.77 36.50
C THR A 433 -30.13 17.94 37.38
N GLY A 434 -30.57 19.13 36.97
CA GLY A 434 -30.57 20.29 37.87
C GLY A 434 -31.36 19.94 39.11
N LEU A 435 -30.64 19.89 40.22
CA LEU A 435 -31.19 19.99 41.58
C LEU A 435 -31.32 21.45 41.96
#